data_4c7b0046e99ed1a53dd8e09ed0f5575f
#
_entry.id   4c7b0046e99ed1a53dd8e09ed0f5575f
#
_cell.length_a   1.000
_cell.length_b   1.000
_cell.length_c   1.000
_cell.angle_alpha   90.00
_cell.angle_beta   90.00
_cell.angle_gamma   90.00
#
_symmetry.space_group_name_H-M   'P 1'
#
loop_
_entity.id
_entity.type
_entity.pdbx_description
1 polymer ?
#
loop_
_entity_poly.entity_id
_entity_poly.type
_entity_poly.pdbx_seq_one_letter_code
_entity_poly.pdbx_strand_id
1 'polypeptide(L)'
;MTHVLRARRLLTEEGWLDDHQLRIADGVIAAIEPIPVGVTERDAELLCPAYIDTHVHGGAGVDVMDDAPDVLDKLAMHKAREGVGSWLPTTVTAPLNTIHTALKRIAQRCQRGGPGAQVLGSYLEGPYFTPQNKGAHPPELFRELEIAELDQLIAVSQHTLRVVALAPEKEGALQAIRHLKQQNVRVMLGHSAATWQQTRAAFDAGADGLVHCYNGMTGLHHREPGMVGAGLTDKRAWLELIADGHHVHPAAMSLCCCCAKERIVLITDAMQAAGMPDGRYTLCGEEVQMHGGVVRTASGGLAGSTLSVDAAVRNMVELTGVTPAEAIHMASLHPARMLGVDGVLGSLKPGKRASIVALDSGLHVQQIWIQSQLASF
;
A
#
# COMPACT_ATOMS: atom_id res chain seq x y z
N MET A 1 -11.07 -7.36 -27.42
CA MET A 1 -10.24 -6.64 -28.43
C MET A 1 -8.78 -6.94 -28.16
N THR A 2 -8.01 -7.22 -29.23
CA THR A 2 -6.56 -7.46 -29.09
C THR A 2 -5.81 -6.19 -29.44
N HIS A 3 -4.85 -5.78 -28.62
CA HIS A 3 -3.91 -4.71 -28.93
C HIS A 3 -2.50 -5.08 -28.45
N VAL A 4 -1.50 -4.35 -28.96
CA VAL A 4 -0.08 -4.60 -28.70
C VAL A 4 0.52 -3.34 -28.12
N LEU A 5 1.32 -3.50 -27.05
CA LEU A 5 2.14 -2.43 -26.48
C LEU A 5 3.62 -2.80 -26.62
N ARG A 6 4.40 -1.92 -27.22
CA ARG A 6 5.82 -2.11 -27.50
C ARG A 6 6.67 -1.22 -26.62
N ALA A 7 7.72 -1.76 -26.03
CA ALA A 7 8.62 -0.98 -25.20
C ALA A 7 10.09 -1.24 -25.55
N ARG A 8 10.91 -0.25 -25.27
CA ARG A 8 12.36 -0.42 -25.30
C ARG A 8 12.81 -1.42 -24.22
N ARG A 9 12.17 -1.35 -23.03
CA ARG A 9 12.39 -2.33 -21.96
C ARG A 9 11.06 -2.70 -21.29
N LEU A 10 10.91 -3.95 -20.95
CA LEU A 10 9.73 -4.52 -20.31
C LEU A 10 10.15 -5.25 -19.03
N LEU A 11 9.54 -4.92 -17.90
CA LEU A 11 9.87 -5.54 -16.60
C LEU A 11 9.01 -6.76 -16.33
N THR A 12 9.64 -7.93 -16.26
CA THR A 12 9.03 -9.18 -15.81
C THR A 12 9.42 -9.49 -14.35
N GLU A 13 8.97 -10.63 -13.82
CA GLU A 13 9.41 -11.13 -12.50
C GLU A 13 10.91 -11.48 -12.49
N GLU A 14 11.46 -11.90 -13.61
CA GLU A 14 12.84 -12.31 -13.76
C GLU A 14 13.79 -11.16 -14.11
N GLY A 15 13.24 -9.97 -14.41
CA GLY A 15 14.01 -8.78 -14.75
C GLY A 15 13.58 -8.15 -16.07
N TRP A 16 14.47 -7.31 -16.62
CA TRP A 16 14.21 -6.54 -17.83
C TRP A 16 14.40 -7.36 -19.11
N LEU A 17 13.47 -7.21 -20.04
CA LEU A 17 13.56 -7.68 -21.41
C LEU A 17 13.69 -6.47 -22.35
N ASP A 18 14.73 -6.42 -23.15
CA ASP A 18 14.95 -5.33 -24.11
C ASP A 18 14.17 -5.61 -25.41
N ASP A 19 13.56 -4.56 -26.01
CA ASP A 19 12.83 -4.61 -27.28
C ASP A 19 11.76 -5.72 -27.34
N HIS A 20 10.90 -5.74 -26.33
CA HIS A 20 9.77 -6.66 -26.26
C HIS A 20 8.42 -5.97 -26.39
N GLN A 21 7.41 -6.74 -26.76
CA GLN A 21 6.02 -6.32 -26.85
C GLN A 21 5.11 -7.21 -26.00
N LEU A 22 4.06 -6.57 -25.46
CA LEU A 22 2.92 -7.24 -24.82
C LEU A 22 1.80 -7.37 -25.82
N ARG A 23 1.33 -8.58 -26.03
CA ARG A 23 0.06 -8.80 -26.72
C ARG A 23 -1.03 -9.00 -25.68
N ILE A 24 -2.04 -8.15 -25.73
CA ILE A 24 -3.14 -8.10 -24.76
C ILE A 24 -4.41 -8.53 -25.48
N ALA A 25 -5.16 -9.45 -24.88
CA ALA A 25 -6.45 -9.91 -25.36
C ALA A 25 -7.44 -9.97 -24.18
N ASP A 26 -8.60 -9.36 -24.35
CA ASP A 26 -9.71 -9.39 -23.37
C ASP A 26 -9.29 -9.04 -21.93
N GLY A 27 -8.44 -8.02 -21.80
CA GLY A 27 -7.98 -7.53 -20.49
C GLY A 27 -6.84 -8.33 -19.85
N VAL A 28 -6.33 -9.36 -20.55
CA VAL A 28 -5.30 -10.27 -20.06
C VAL A 28 -4.06 -10.19 -20.96
N ILE A 29 -2.88 -10.30 -20.37
CA ILE A 29 -1.62 -10.44 -21.11
C ILE A 29 -1.62 -11.83 -21.77
N ALA A 30 -1.76 -11.86 -23.10
CA ALA A 30 -1.80 -13.10 -23.86
C ALA A 30 -0.39 -13.64 -24.15
N ALA A 31 0.57 -12.75 -24.42
CA ALA A 31 1.96 -13.13 -24.70
C ALA A 31 2.92 -11.97 -24.42
N ILE A 32 4.18 -12.32 -24.15
CA ILE A 32 5.35 -11.43 -24.15
C ILE A 32 6.29 -11.98 -25.21
N GLU A 33 6.65 -11.18 -26.19
CA GLU A 33 7.42 -11.62 -27.35
C GLU A 33 8.38 -10.53 -27.83
N PRO A 34 9.50 -10.89 -28.45
CA PRO A 34 10.38 -9.90 -29.07
C PRO A 34 9.62 -9.08 -30.13
N ILE A 35 9.97 -7.80 -30.25
CA ILE A 35 9.41 -6.94 -31.30
C ILE A 35 9.88 -7.47 -32.67
N PRO A 36 9.00 -7.61 -33.66
CA PRO A 36 9.39 -8.10 -34.98
C PRO A 36 10.45 -7.23 -35.63
N VAL A 37 11.36 -7.87 -36.38
CA VAL A 37 12.41 -7.18 -37.14
C VAL A 37 11.80 -6.16 -38.10
N GLY A 38 12.33 -4.93 -38.08
CA GLY A 38 11.81 -3.84 -38.96
C GLY A 38 10.75 -2.96 -38.29
N VAL A 39 10.22 -3.32 -37.12
CA VAL A 39 9.30 -2.48 -36.37
C VAL A 39 10.11 -1.56 -35.42
N THR A 40 10.07 -0.26 -35.69
CA THR A 40 10.83 0.75 -34.95
C THR A 40 9.99 1.52 -33.91
N GLU A 41 8.66 1.50 -34.05
CA GLU A 41 7.74 2.18 -33.17
C GLU A 41 7.77 1.57 -31.76
N ARG A 42 7.77 2.44 -30.75
CA ARG A 42 7.68 2.10 -29.33
C ARG A 42 6.59 2.95 -28.68
N ASP A 43 5.71 2.30 -27.93
CA ASP A 43 4.65 2.98 -27.18
C ASP A 43 5.19 3.56 -25.86
N ALA A 44 6.30 3.00 -25.34
CA ALA A 44 6.92 3.45 -24.11
C ALA A 44 8.43 3.18 -24.07
N GLU A 45 9.16 3.94 -23.27
CA GLU A 45 10.55 3.63 -22.90
C GLU A 45 10.58 2.38 -22.01
N LEU A 46 9.81 2.41 -20.91
CA LEU A 46 9.67 1.30 -19.97
C LEU A 46 8.20 0.89 -19.84
N LEU A 47 7.90 -0.40 -19.97
CA LEU A 47 6.61 -0.98 -19.56
C LEU A 47 6.82 -1.83 -18.31
N CYS A 48 6.04 -1.51 -17.28
CA CYS A 48 6.13 -2.12 -15.96
C CYS A 48 4.74 -2.57 -15.50
N PRO A 49 4.64 -3.50 -14.53
CA PRO A 49 3.37 -3.75 -13.85
C PRO A 49 2.92 -2.47 -13.14
N ALA A 50 1.63 -2.13 -13.25
CA ALA A 50 1.07 -1.02 -12.50
C ALA A 50 1.22 -1.24 -11.00
N TYR A 51 1.41 -0.16 -10.25
CA TYR A 51 1.64 -0.21 -8.81
C TYR A 51 0.39 -0.63 -8.03
N ILE A 52 0.60 -1.13 -6.83
CA ILE A 52 -0.44 -1.48 -5.87
C ILE A 52 -0.15 -0.74 -4.57
N ASP A 53 -0.98 0.24 -4.21
CA ASP A 53 -0.86 0.97 -2.96
C ASP A 53 -1.78 0.35 -1.90
N THR A 54 -1.19 -0.30 -0.91
CA THR A 54 -1.96 -1.05 0.08
C THR A 54 -2.38 -0.23 1.29
N HIS A 55 -1.91 1.04 1.43
CA HIS A 55 -2.18 1.85 2.61
C HIS A 55 -2.38 3.32 2.23
N VAL A 56 -3.64 3.77 2.16
CA VAL A 56 -4.04 5.12 1.71
C VAL A 56 -5.25 5.62 2.47
N HIS A 57 -5.12 6.74 3.17
CA HIS A 57 -6.22 7.42 3.87
C HIS A 57 -6.92 8.48 3.02
N GLY A 58 -6.21 9.10 2.08
CA GLY A 58 -6.76 10.18 1.30
C GLY A 58 -5.84 10.71 0.21
N GLY A 59 -6.25 11.80 -0.41
CA GLY A 59 -5.54 12.53 -1.47
C GLY A 59 -6.49 13.44 -2.22
N ALA A 60 -5.94 14.37 -3.01
CA ALA A 60 -6.73 15.31 -3.83
C ALA A 60 -7.83 16.05 -3.03
N GLY A 61 -7.55 16.37 -1.77
CA GLY A 61 -8.45 17.13 -0.89
C GLY A 61 -9.58 16.32 -0.26
N VAL A 62 -9.61 14.99 -0.40
CA VAL A 62 -10.65 14.12 0.18
C VAL A 62 -10.04 12.99 1.02
N ASP A 63 -10.81 12.46 1.97
CA ASP A 63 -10.45 11.40 2.90
C ASP A 63 -11.32 10.15 2.67
N VAL A 64 -10.77 8.96 2.85
CA VAL A 64 -11.52 7.69 2.78
C VAL A 64 -12.70 7.68 3.74
N MET A 65 -12.63 8.40 4.85
CA MET A 65 -13.71 8.48 5.83
C MET A 65 -14.82 9.47 5.46
N ASP A 66 -14.64 10.33 4.45
CA ASP A 66 -15.64 11.31 4.02
C ASP A 66 -16.91 10.63 3.47
N ASP A 67 -18.09 11.20 3.76
CA ASP A 67 -19.39 10.63 3.37
C ASP A 67 -19.82 10.92 1.92
N ALA A 68 -19.08 11.76 1.19
CA ALA A 68 -19.43 12.11 -0.18
C ALA A 68 -19.38 10.86 -1.10
N PRO A 69 -20.38 10.67 -1.99
CA PRO A 69 -20.54 9.42 -2.74
C PRO A 69 -19.44 9.17 -3.79
N ASP A 70 -18.75 10.23 -4.22
CA ASP A 70 -17.71 10.21 -5.26
C ASP A 70 -16.27 10.16 -4.71
N VAL A 71 -16.09 10.14 -3.38
CA VAL A 71 -14.78 10.17 -2.71
C VAL A 71 -13.85 9.08 -3.25
N LEU A 72 -14.31 7.83 -3.26
CA LEU A 72 -13.48 6.71 -3.71
C LEU A 72 -13.18 6.74 -5.21
N ASP A 73 -14.04 7.37 -6.02
CA ASP A 73 -13.78 7.57 -7.44
C ASP A 73 -12.74 8.67 -7.67
N LYS A 74 -12.82 9.78 -6.91
CA LYS A 74 -11.80 10.85 -6.92
C LYS A 74 -10.43 10.31 -6.49
N LEU A 75 -10.37 9.56 -5.40
CA LEU A 75 -9.14 8.93 -4.92
C LEU A 75 -8.58 7.92 -5.94
N ALA A 76 -9.43 7.07 -6.53
CA ALA A 76 -9.02 6.11 -7.53
C ALA A 76 -8.42 6.79 -8.79
N MET A 77 -8.98 7.91 -9.21
CA MET A 77 -8.44 8.70 -10.31
C MET A 77 -7.12 9.38 -9.93
N HIS A 78 -7.02 9.90 -8.71
CA HIS A 78 -5.78 10.46 -8.19
C HIS A 78 -4.66 9.42 -8.15
N LYS A 79 -4.92 8.25 -7.58
CA LYS A 79 -3.96 7.14 -7.52
C LYS A 79 -3.54 6.64 -8.90
N ALA A 80 -4.45 6.62 -9.87
CA ALA A 80 -4.10 6.22 -11.23
C ALA A 80 -3.06 7.16 -11.88
N ARG A 81 -3.09 8.46 -11.59
CA ARG A 81 -2.05 9.42 -12.06
C ARG A 81 -0.66 9.12 -11.50
N GLU A 82 -0.58 8.45 -10.35
CA GLU A 82 0.66 8.00 -9.73
C GLU A 82 1.16 6.64 -10.26
N GLY A 83 0.51 6.07 -11.28
CA GLY A 83 0.83 4.75 -11.82
C GLY A 83 0.22 3.58 -11.04
N VAL A 84 -0.69 3.87 -10.10
CA VAL A 84 -1.38 2.85 -9.30
C VAL A 84 -2.52 2.24 -10.08
N GLY A 85 -2.43 0.95 -10.36
CA GLY A 85 -3.51 0.17 -11.00
C GLY A 85 -4.52 -0.38 -10.03
N SER A 86 -4.10 -0.59 -8.78
CA SER A 86 -4.95 -1.16 -7.72
C SER A 86 -4.56 -0.62 -6.35
N TRP A 87 -5.51 -0.53 -5.40
CA TRP A 87 -5.24 0.01 -4.07
C TRP A 87 -6.22 -0.48 -3.00
N LEU A 88 -5.87 -0.24 -1.73
CA LEU A 88 -6.73 -0.46 -0.57
C LEU A 88 -7.06 0.87 0.09
N PRO A 89 -8.30 1.40 -0.02
CA PRO A 89 -8.77 2.45 0.87
C PRO A 89 -8.61 2.03 2.33
N THR A 90 -7.94 2.88 3.12
CA THR A 90 -7.58 2.60 4.50
C THR A 90 -8.38 3.48 5.44
N THR A 91 -9.14 2.86 6.37
CA THR A 91 -9.86 3.59 7.42
C THR A 91 -8.89 4.02 8.51
N VAL A 92 -9.29 5.01 9.30
CA VAL A 92 -8.56 5.41 10.52
C VAL A 92 -9.40 5.08 11.77
N THR A 93 -8.78 5.20 12.96
CA THR A 93 -9.52 5.13 14.22
C THR A 93 -10.59 6.23 14.27
N ALA A 94 -11.84 5.81 14.38
CA ALA A 94 -13.03 6.66 14.42
C ALA A 94 -14.14 5.95 15.24
N PRO A 95 -15.25 6.61 15.56
CA PRO A 95 -16.43 5.91 16.10
C PRO A 95 -16.83 4.73 15.22
N LEU A 96 -17.20 3.60 15.83
CA LEU A 96 -17.41 2.32 15.12
C LEU A 96 -18.45 2.41 13.99
N ASN A 97 -19.50 3.21 14.18
CA ASN A 97 -20.52 3.46 13.15
C ASN A 97 -19.95 4.19 11.92
N THR A 98 -18.99 5.09 12.10
CA THR A 98 -18.28 5.78 11.01
C THR A 98 -17.41 4.78 10.24
N ILE A 99 -16.66 3.93 10.95
CA ILE A 99 -15.88 2.83 10.35
C ILE A 99 -16.81 1.90 9.54
N HIS A 100 -17.95 1.49 10.11
CA HIS A 100 -18.93 0.65 9.41
C HIS A 100 -19.43 1.31 8.11
N THR A 101 -19.71 2.60 8.14
CA THR A 101 -20.15 3.36 6.96
C THR A 101 -19.08 3.39 5.87
N ALA A 102 -17.82 3.67 6.24
CA ALA A 102 -16.70 3.64 5.31
C ALA A 102 -16.49 2.25 4.70
N LEU A 103 -16.49 1.18 5.51
CA LEU A 103 -16.33 -0.20 5.03
C LEU A 103 -17.45 -0.62 4.06
N LYS A 104 -18.71 -0.26 4.34
CA LYS A 104 -19.84 -0.52 3.41
C LYS A 104 -19.62 0.18 2.07
N ARG A 105 -19.22 1.44 2.08
CA ARG A 105 -18.97 2.22 0.86
C ARG A 105 -17.82 1.63 0.04
N ILE A 106 -16.73 1.22 0.72
CA ILE A 106 -15.61 0.55 0.06
C ILE A 106 -16.08 -0.77 -0.58
N ALA A 107 -16.86 -1.59 0.13
CA ALA A 107 -17.43 -2.83 -0.39
C ALA A 107 -18.28 -2.59 -1.64
N GLN A 108 -19.16 -1.60 -1.61
CA GLN A 108 -19.97 -1.21 -2.78
C GLN A 108 -19.08 -0.77 -3.97
N ARG A 109 -17.99 -0.02 -3.70
CA ARG A 109 -17.05 0.40 -4.74
C ARG A 109 -16.30 -0.79 -5.35
N CYS A 110 -15.91 -1.78 -4.53
CA CYS A 110 -15.31 -3.02 -5.02
C CYS A 110 -16.23 -3.74 -6.00
N GLN A 111 -17.52 -3.84 -5.66
CA GLN A 111 -18.50 -4.60 -6.46
C GLN A 111 -18.89 -3.89 -7.75
N ARG A 112 -19.20 -2.59 -7.67
CA ARG A 112 -19.65 -1.84 -8.85
C ARG A 112 -18.52 -1.53 -9.84
N GLY A 113 -17.26 -1.63 -9.40
CA GLY A 113 -16.14 -1.09 -10.16
C GLY A 113 -16.21 0.45 -10.25
N GLY A 114 -15.51 1.06 -11.20
CA GLY A 114 -15.54 2.50 -11.45
C GLY A 114 -14.24 3.02 -12.04
N PRO A 115 -14.09 4.33 -12.24
CA PRO A 115 -12.94 4.94 -12.89
C PRO A 115 -11.66 4.81 -12.05
N GLY A 116 -10.50 4.94 -12.71
CA GLY A 116 -9.21 4.99 -12.04
C GLY A 116 -8.73 3.65 -11.46
N ALA A 117 -7.89 3.71 -10.45
CA ALA A 117 -7.29 2.53 -9.81
C ALA A 117 -8.35 1.60 -9.20
N GLN A 118 -8.17 0.29 -9.39
CA GLN A 118 -9.09 -0.72 -8.89
C GLN A 118 -9.01 -0.83 -7.36
N VAL A 119 -10.16 -0.73 -6.68
CA VAL A 119 -10.27 -1.03 -5.25
C VAL A 119 -10.27 -2.55 -5.06
N LEU A 120 -9.27 -3.10 -4.36
CA LEU A 120 -9.13 -4.54 -4.10
C LEU A 120 -9.83 -5.00 -2.82
N GLY A 121 -10.24 -4.09 -1.99
CA GLY A 121 -10.84 -4.30 -0.69
C GLY A 121 -10.55 -3.13 0.23
N SER A 122 -10.72 -3.31 1.53
CA SER A 122 -10.42 -2.31 2.55
C SER A 122 -9.25 -2.73 3.45
N TYR A 123 -8.57 -1.73 3.99
CA TYR A 123 -7.62 -1.86 5.07
C TYR A 123 -8.21 -1.17 6.31
N LEU A 124 -8.28 -1.88 7.43
CA LEU A 124 -8.71 -1.33 8.72
C LEU A 124 -7.47 -0.97 9.54
N GLU A 125 -7.15 0.32 9.64
CA GLU A 125 -6.10 0.82 10.51
C GLU A 125 -6.68 1.42 11.79
N GLY A 126 -6.50 0.71 12.88
CA GLY A 126 -7.23 0.96 14.13
C GLY A 126 -8.66 0.40 14.12
N PRO A 127 -9.36 0.42 15.26
CA PRO A 127 -9.03 1.08 16.53
C PRO A 127 -8.25 0.21 17.56
N TYR A 128 -7.65 -0.87 17.16
CA TYR A 128 -7.05 -1.88 18.06
C TYR A 128 -5.59 -1.59 18.40
N PHE A 129 -5.31 -0.36 18.84
CA PHE A 129 -3.96 0.16 19.12
C PHE A 129 -3.72 0.42 20.61
N THR A 130 -2.48 0.79 20.97
CA THR A 130 -2.09 1.17 22.32
C THR A 130 -1.65 2.64 22.39
N PRO A 131 -1.92 3.36 23.51
CA PRO A 131 -1.72 4.81 23.58
C PRO A 131 -0.29 5.29 23.39
N GLN A 132 0.71 4.45 23.73
CA GLN A 132 2.13 4.85 23.75
C GLN A 132 2.65 5.25 22.36
N ASN A 133 2.20 4.56 21.33
CA ASN A 133 2.63 4.78 19.93
C ASN A 133 1.43 5.11 19.02
N LYS A 134 0.48 5.89 19.54
CA LYS A 134 -0.80 6.21 18.90
C LYS A 134 -0.70 6.94 17.56
N GLY A 135 0.43 7.60 17.27
CA GLY A 135 0.52 8.48 16.09
C GLY A 135 -0.53 9.59 16.13
N ALA A 136 -1.24 9.77 15.04
CA ALA A 136 -2.36 10.71 14.92
C ALA A 136 -3.71 10.14 15.41
N HIS A 137 -3.80 8.86 15.78
CA HIS A 137 -5.05 8.23 16.20
C HIS A 137 -5.51 8.73 17.58
N PRO A 138 -6.82 9.01 17.80
CA PRO A 138 -7.40 9.43 19.07
C PRO A 138 -7.48 8.24 20.04
N PRO A 139 -6.71 8.23 21.14
CA PRO A 139 -6.62 7.07 22.03
C PRO A 139 -7.91 6.79 22.81
N GLU A 140 -8.79 7.78 22.97
CA GLU A 140 -10.11 7.64 23.60
C GLU A 140 -11.09 6.80 22.78
N LEU A 141 -10.78 6.57 21.51
CA LEU A 141 -11.55 5.70 20.61
C LEU A 141 -10.93 4.30 20.43
N PHE A 142 -9.82 4.02 21.12
CA PHE A 142 -9.23 2.67 21.05
C PHE A 142 -10.14 1.64 21.71
N ARG A 143 -10.16 0.46 21.11
CA ARG A 143 -11.06 -0.63 21.48
C ARG A 143 -10.31 -1.89 21.88
N GLU A 144 -10.96 -2.72 22.68
CA GLU A 144 -10.47 -4.06 22.97
C GLU A 144 -10.73 -5.00 21.79
N LEU A 145 -9.93 -6.06 21.68
CA LEU A 145 -10.03 -7.03 20.59
C LEU A 145 -11.08 -8.10 20.95
N GLU A 146 -12.27 -7.93 20.40
CA GLU A 146 -13.37 -8.89 20.54
C GLU A 146 -13.65 -9.60 19.21
N ILE A 147 -13.68 -10.93 19.21
CA ILE A 147 -13.92 -11.71 17.98
C ILE A 147 -15.28 -11.37 17.35
N ALA A 148 -16.31 -11.16 18.17
CA ALA A 148 -17.64 -10.81 17.68
C ALA A 148 -17.66 -9.45 16.95
N GLU A 149 -16.85 -8.47 17.39
CA GLU A 149 -16.69 -7.18 16.70
C GLU A 149 -15.93 -7.34 15.38
N LEU A 150 -14.87 -8.15 15.36
CA LEU A 150 -14.14 -8.46 14.13
C LEU A 150 -15.06 -9.15 13.09
N ASP A 151 -15.90 -10.09 13.51
CA ASP A 151 -16.89 -10.74 12.64
C ASP A 151 -17.90 -9.73 12.08
N GLN A 152 -18.35 -8.77 12.89
CA GLN A 152 -19.22 -7.68 12.42
C GLN A 152 -18.54 -6.80 11.37
N LEU A 153 -17.27 -6.43 11.56
CA LEU A 153 -16.49 -5.62 10.60
C LEU A 153 -16.29 -6.37 9.28
N ILE A 154 -16.00 -7.68 9.33
CA ILE A 154 -15.91 -8.54 8.15
C ILE A 154 -17.26 -8.61 7.42
N ALA A 155 -18.36 -8.82 8.15
CA ALA A 155 -19.69 -8.89 7.56
C ALA A 155 -20.13 -7.55 6.95
N VAL A 156 -19.91 -6.43 7.65
CA VAL A 156 -20.23 -5.07 7.17
C VAL A 156 -19.44 -4.72 5.92
N SER A 157 -18.20 -5.15 5.83
CA SER A 157 -17.37 -5.01 4.64
C SER A 157 -17.75 -5.96 3.49
N GLN A 158 -18.78 -6.79 3.67
CA GLN A 158 -19.19 -7.82 2.70
C GLN A 158 -18.01 -8.71 2.27
N HIS A 159 -17.16 -9.08 3.22
CA HIS A 159 -15.94 -9.88 3.03
C HIS A 159 -14.90 -9.23 2.08
N THR A 160 -14.93 -7.90 1.94
CA THR A 160 -13.90 -7.15 1.22
C THR A 160 -12.79 -6.60 2.13
N LEU A 161 -12.87 -6.82 3.45
CA LEU A 161 -11.79 -6.50 4.37
C LEU A 161 -10.57 -7.38 4.06
N ARG A 162 -9.46 -6.77 3.68
CA ARG A 162 -8.24 -7.47 3.26
C ARG A 162 -7.16 -7.45 4.32
N VAL A 163 -7.05 -6.33 5.04
CA VAL A 163 -5.98 -6.12 6.02
C VAL A 163 -6.57 -5.50 7.28
N VAL A 164 -6.08 -5.93 8.43
CA VAL A 164 -6.31 -5.31 9.74
C VAL A 164 -4.99 -5.00 10.39
N ALA A 165 -4.78 -3.76 10.83
CA ALA A 165 -3.66 -3.38 11.68
C ALA A 165 -4.07 -3.43 13.15
N LEU A 166 -3.21 -4.02 14.00
CA LEU A 166 -3.43 -4.11 15.44
C LEU A 166 -2.12 -4.12 16.24
N ALA A 167 -2.23 -3.76 17.51
CA ALA A 167 -1.12 -3.84 18.47
C ALA A 167 -1.06 -5.25 19.10
N PRO A 168 0.06 -6.00 18.93
CA PRO A 168 0.14 -7.41 19.35
C PRO A 168 0.20 -7.61 20.86
N GLU A 169 0.48 -6.57 21.65
CA GLU A 169 0.48 -6.64 23.13
C GLU A 169 -0.93 -6.50 23.73
N LYS A 170 -1.95 -6.15 22.95
CA LYS A 170 -3.33 -6.10 23.45
C LYS A 170 -3.82 -7.48 23.88
N GLU A 171 -4.65 -7.51 24.92
CA GLU A 171 -5.32 -8.73 25.34
C GLU A 171 -6.14 -9.31 24.19
N GLY A 172 -6.08 -10.63 24.00
CA GLY A 172 -6.78 -11.33 22.91
C GLY A 172 -6.09 -11.22 21.52
N ALA A 173 -4.99 -10.47 21.37
CA ALA A 173 -4.37 -10.21 20.08
C ALA A 173 -3.98 -11.50 19.33
N LEU A 174 -3.35 -12.47 20.00
CA LEU A 174 -2.97 -13.73 19.36
C LEU A 174 -4.17 -14.57 18.90
N GLN A 175 -5.30 -14.49 19.62
CA GLN A 175 -6.54 -15.15 19.23
C GLN A 175 -7.16 -14.41 18.02
N ALA A 176 -7.21 -13.09 18.06
CA ALA A 176 -7.71 -12.26 16.96
C ALA A 176 -6.90 -12.48 15.66
N ILE A 177 -5.58 -12.56 15.75
CA ILE A 177 -4.70 -12.87 14.62
C ILE A 177 -5.07 -14.21 13.98
N ARG A 178 -5.16 -15.28 14.78
CA ARG A 178 -5.54 -16.61 14.25
C ARG A 178 -6.93 -16.61 13.61
N HIS A 179 -7.89 -15.90 14.22
CA HIS A 179 -9.26 -15.77 13.71
C HIS A 179 -9.28 -15.04 12.36
N LEU A 180 -8.63 -13.87 12.25
CA LEU A 180 -8.52 -13.09 11.02
C LEU A 180 -7.86 -13.89 9.90
N LYS A 181 -6.82 -14.66 10.21
CA LYS A 181 -6.16 -15.54 9.24
C LYS A 181 -7.10 -16.63 8.70
N GLN A 182 -7.97 -17.20 9.54
CA GLN A 182 -8.99 -18.18 9.11
C GLN A 182 -10.02 -17.55 8.17
N GLN A 183 -10.26 -16.24 8.30
CA GLN A 183 -11.13 -15.45 7.44
C GLN A 183 -10.42 -14.91 6.17
N ASN A 184 -9.18 -15.32 5.89
CA ASN A 184 -8.32 -14.81 4.81
C ASN A 184 -8.06 -13.30 4.88
N VAL A 185 -8.06 -12.72 6.06
CA VAL A 185 -7.68 -11.33 6.33
C VAL A 185 -6.21 -11.30 6.74
N ARG A 186 -5.43 -10.42 6.13
CA ARG A 186 -4.03 -10.17 6.50
C ARG A 186 -3.97 -9.37 7.79
N VAL A 187 -2.97 -9.63 8.61
CA VAL A 187 -2.78 -8.92 9.87
C VAL A 187 -1.42 -8.25 9.88
N MET A 188 -1.44 -6.91 9.96
CA MET A 188 -0.24 -6.09 10.10
C MET A 188 -0.15 -5.59 11.53
N LEU A 189 1.07 -5.41 12.06
CA LEU A 189 1.32 -5.01 13.43
C LEU A 189 1.88 -3.59 13.47
N GLY A 190 1.32 -2.73 14.31
CA GLY A 190 1.80 -1.35 14.50
C GLY A 190 0.99 -0.57 15.52
N HIS A 191 1.29 0.71 15.64
CA HIS A 191 0.76 1.59 16.69
C HIS A 191 0.82 0.94 18.07
N SER A 192 2.02 0.46 18.43
CA SER A 192 2.24 -0.56 19.44
C SER A 192 3.55 -0.32 20.19
N ALA A 193 3.54 -0.59 21.49
CA ALA A 193 4.72 -0.62 22.34
C ALA A 193 5.27 -2.04 22.57
N ALA A 194 4.89 -3.00 21.70
CA ALA A 194 5.24 -4.40 21.84
C ALA A 194 6.76 -4.63 21.88
N THR A 195 7.17 -5.58 22.68
CA THR A 195 8.53 -6.10 22.72
C THR A 195 8.81 -6.98 21.49
N TRP A 196 10.08 -7.32 21.27
CA TRP A 196 10.48 -8.28 20.28
C TRP A 196 9.77 -9.63 20.48
N GLN A 197 9.66 -10.11 21.73
CA GLN A 197 9.02 -11.39 22.08
C GLN A 197 7.52 -11.38 21.73
N GLN A 198 6.80 -10.30 22.06
CA GLN A 198 5.38 -10.16 21.74
C GLN A 198 5.15 -10.12 20.23
N THR A 199 5.98 -9.39 19.50
CA THR A 199 5.92 -9.32 18.03
C THR A 199 6.20 -10.69 17.39
N ARG A 200 7.20 -11.42 17.88
CA ARG A 200 7.50 -12.80 17.44
C ARG A 200 6.32 -13.74 17.69
N ALA A 201 5.72 -13.67 18.87
CA ALA A 201 4.54 -14.48 19.19
C ALA A 201 3.35 -14.17 18.25
N ALA A 202 3.19 -12.91 17.83
CA ALA A 202 2.18 -12.53 16.86
C ALA A 202 2.48 -13.09 15.45
N PHE A 203 3.74 -13.08 14.99
CA PHE A 203 4.13 -13.76 13.74
C PHE A 203 3.90 -15.27 13.82
N ASP A 204 4.19 -15.91 14.96
CA ASP A 204 3.92 -17.32 15.19
C ASP A 204 2.40 -17.64 15.23
N ALA A 205 1.58 -16.68 15.62
CA ALA A 205 0.12 -16.77 15.54
C ALA A 205 -0.43 -16.54 14.11
N GLY A 206 0.39 -16.03 13.17
CA GLY A 206 0.04 -15.86 11.78
C GLY A 206 -0.04 -14.41 11.29
N ALA A 207 0.43 -13.42 12.06
CA ALA A 207 0.54 -12.04 11.57
C ALA A 207 1.45 -11.98 10.34
N ASP A 208 1.11 -11.10 9.38
CA ASP A 208 1.75 -11.05 8.07
C ASP A 208 2.92 -10.06 8.00
N GLY A 209 2.97 -9.04 8.87
CA GLY A 209 4.04 -8.04 8.80
C GLY A 209 3.88 -6.85 9.74
N LEU A 210 4.63 -5.79 9.44
CA LEU A 210 4.60 -4.50 10.14
C LEU A 210 3.99 -3.42 9.24
N VAL A 211 3.01 -2.68 9.75
CA VAL A 211 2.46 -1.49 9.09
C VAL A 211 3.49 -0.35 9.20
N HIS A 212 3.67 0.45 8.14
CA HIS A 212 4.62 1.59 8.06
C HIS A 212 5.85 1.43 8.98
N CYS A 213 6.62 0.36 8.74
CA CYS A 213 7.78 -0.06 9.55
C CYS A 213 8.66 1.12 9.97
N TYR A 214 9.09 1.16 11.21
CA TYR A 214 9.74 2.21 11.98
C TYR A 214 8.78 3.23 12.61
N ASN A 215 7.62 3.49 12.05
CA ASN A 215 6.69 4.51 12.54
C ASN A 215 5.65 3.91 13.47
N GLY A 216 5.34 4.60 14.56
CA GLY A 216 4.33 4.15 15.53
C GLY A 216 4.65 2.80 16.19
N MET A 217 5.93 2.47 16.43
CA MET A 217 6.33 1.18 17.02
C MET A 217 7.66 1.26 17.77
N THR A 218 7.99 0.19 18.50
CA THR A 218 9.28 0.09 19.22
C THR A 218 10.43 -0.10 18.24
N GLY A 219 11.43 0.77 18.34
CA GLY A 219 12.60 0.82 17.45
C GLY A 219 13.62 -0.29 17.72
N LEU A 220 14.64 -0.36 16.85
CA LEU A 220 15.75 -1.29 16.96
C LEU A 220 16.79 -0.79 17.97
N HIS A 221 16.92 -1.47 19.10
CA HIS A 221 17.99 -1.26 20.07
C HIS A 221 18.75 -2.58 20.28
N HIS A 222 20.06 -2.53 20.50
CA HIS A 222 20.94 -3.71 20.53
C HIS A 222 20.64 -4.74 21.63
N ARG A 223 19.93 -4.37 22.70
CA ARG A 223 19.46 -5.27 23.76
C ARG A 223 17.96 -5.46 23.79
N GLU A 224 17.21 -4.52 23.21
CA GLU A 224 15.74 -4.53 23.10
C GLU A 224 15.36 -4.28 21.63
N PRO A 225 15.43 -5.30 20.76
CA PRO A 225 15.29 -5.07 19.31
C PRO A 225 13.92 -4.57 18.87
N GLY A 226 12.91 -4.66 19.73
CA GLY A 226 11.57 -4.15 19.48
C GLY A 226 10.87 -4.81 18.30
N MET A 227 9.82 -4.16 17.86
CA MET A 227 9.05 -4.59 16.68
C MET A 227 9.89 -4.51 15.41
N VAL A 228 10.63 -3.41 15.23
CA VAL A 228 11.51 -3.22 14.06
C VAL A 228 12.51 -4.37 13.95
N GLY A 229 13.20 -4.73 15.03
CA GLY A 229 14.13 -5.85 15.01
C GLY A 229 13.46 -7.20 14.72
N ALA A 230 12.24 -7.42 15.22
CA ALA A 230 11.48 -8.62 14.91
C ALA A 230 11.11 -8.68 13.42
N GLY A 231 10.61 -7.60 12.83
CA GLY A 231 10.24 -7.56 11.41
C GLY A 231 11.43 -7.70 10.47
N LEU A 232 12.55 -7.04 10.76
CA LEU A 232 13.77 -7.14 9.96
C LEU A 232 14.33 -8.58 9.93
N THR A 233 14.22 -9.32 11.02
CA THR A 233 14.84 -10.65 11.18
C THR A 233 13.90 -11.82 10.89
N ASP A 234 12.58 -11.65 10.95
CA ASP A 234 11.63 -12.71 10.61
C ASP A 234 11.36 -12.74 9.10
N LYS A 235 11.76 -13.81 8.43
CA LYS A 235 11.64 -13.95 6.98
C LYS A 235 10.18 -14.05 6.48
N ARG A 236 9.21 -14.24 7.36
CA ARG A 236 7.78 -14.31 7.04
C ARG A 236 7.12 -12.93 6.95
N ALA A 237 7.72 -11.94 7.65
CA ALA A 237 7.11 -10.63 7.86
C ALA A 237 7.30 -9.72 6.65
N TRP A 238 6.21 -9.22 6.09
CA TRP A 238 6.19 -8.09 5.17
C TRP A 238 6.46 -6.78 5.92
N LEU A 239 7.11 -5.84 5.28
CA LEU A 239 7.43 -4.54 5.87
C LEU A 239 6.87 -3.44 4.98
N GLU A 240 5.76 -2.84 5.37
CA GLU A 240 5.27 -1.63 4.71
C GLU A 240 6.24 -0.49 5.02
N LEU A 241 6.59 0.30 4.00
CA LEU A 241 7.60 1.36 4.12
C LEU A 241 7.15 2.64 3.42
N ILE A 242 7.15 3.75 4.14
CA ILE A 242 6.93 5.10 3.61
C ILE A 242 8.30 5.66 3.19
N ALA A 243 8.58 5.65 1.88
CA ALA A 243 9.89 6.01 1.35
C ALA A 243 9.96 7.49 0.90
N ASP A 244 9.58 8.42 1.78
CA ASP A 244 9.58 9.86 1.50
C ASP A 244 10.84 10.59 2.01
N GLY A 245 11.73 9.89 2.76
CA GLY A 245 12.91 10.47 3.39
C GLY A 245 12.64 11.30 4.65
N HIS A 246 11.36 11.47 5.03
CA HIS A 246 10.93 12.19 6.22
C HIS A 246 10.47 11.23 7.33
N HIS A 247 9.65 10.24 6.99
CA HIS A 247 9.18 9.20 7.92
C HIS A 247 10.29 8.22 8.27
N VAL A 248 11.15 7.91 7.32
CA VAL A 248 12.27 6.98 7.52
C VAL A 248 13.53 7.58 6.91
N HIS A 249 14.57 7.71 7.75
CA HIS A 249 15.87 8.20 7.30
C HIS A 249 16.48 7.24 6.25
N PRO A 250 17.16 7.73 5.19
CA PRO A 250 17.76 6.88 4.14
C PRO A 250 18.63 5.73 4.67
N ALA A 251 19.41 5.95 5.74
CA ALA A 251 20.20 4.88 6.37
C ALA A 251 19.34 3.76 6.95
N ALA A 252 18.15 4.06 7.51
CA ALA A 252 17.22 3.06 8.02
C ALA A 252 16.51 2.32 6.88
N MET A 253 16.17 3.02 5.79
CA MET A 253 15.68 2.39 4.54
C MET A 253 16.74 1.42 3.97
N SER A 254 18.01 1.83 3.91
CA SER A 254 19.10 0.98 3.45
C SER A 254 19.28 -0.26 4.34
N LEU A 255 19.16 -0.12 5.67
CA LEU A 255 19.16 -1.26 6.59
C LEU A 255 17.99 -2.22 6.31
N CYS A 256 16.81 -1.68 6.06
CA CYS A 256 15.64 -2.48 5.66
C CYS A 256 15.92 -3.26 4.36
N CYS A 257 16.53 -2.61 3.35
CA CYS A 257 16.94 -3.28 2.11
C CYS A 257 17.96 -4.40 2.36
N CYS A 258 18.94 -4.17 3.22
CA CYS A 258 19.94 -5.22 3.55
C CYS A 258 19.31 -6.45 4.22
N CYS A 259 18.31 -6.26 5.08
CA CYS A 259 17.70 -7.34 5.86
C CYS A 259 16.51 -8.01 5.18
N ALA A 260 15.74 -7.25 4.40
CA ALA A 260 14.38 -7.62 4.01
C ALA A 260 13.97 -7.19 2.60
N LYS A 261 14.91 -6.99 1.69
CA LYS A 261 14.65 -6.42 0.35
C LYS A 261 13.45 -7.06 -0.36
N GLU A 262 13.35 -8.38 -0.34
CA GLU A 262 12.28 -9.15 -0.99
C GLU A 262 10.92 -9.09 -0.25
N ARG A 263 10.87 -8.38 0.87
CA ARG A 263 9.70 -8.30 1.76
C ARG A 263 9.26 -6.86 2.05
N ILE A 264 9.91 -5.88 1.42
CA ILE A 264 9.50 -4.47 1.49
C ILE A 264 8.27 -4.28 0.59
N VAL A 265 7.25 -3.63 1.12
CA VAL A 265 6.07 -3.16 0.39
C VAL A 265 6.06 -1.63 0.49
N LEU A 266 6.22 -0.94 -0.63
CA LEU A 266 6.10 0.51 -0.65
C LEU A 266 4.65 0.90 -0.51
N ILE A 267 4.37 1.75 0.46
CA ILE A 267 3.07 2.35 0.71
C ILE A 267 3.19 3.88 0.69
N THR A 268 2.09 4.54 0.48
CA THR A 268 2.10 6.01 0.62
C THR A 268 1.74 6.46 2.02
N ASP A 269 0.80 5.81 2.69
CA ASP A 269 0.17 6.35 3.90
C ASP A 269 -0.32 7.79 3.65
N ALA A 270 -0.76 8.04 2.41
CA ALA A 270 -1.16 9.36 1.95
C ALA A 270 -2.47 9.77 2.61
N MET A 271 -2.56 11.06 2.96
CA MET A 271 -3.76 11.66 3.52
C MET A 271 -4.31 12.74 2.58
N GLN A 272 -5.44 13.38 2.93
CA GLN A 272 -6.15 14.29 2.04
C GLN A 272 -5.29 15.43 1.43
N ALA A 273 -4.17 15.80 2.06
CA ALA A 273 -3.26 16.82 1.56
C ALA A 273 -2.40 16.37 0.36
N ALA A 274 -2.33 15.06 0.06
CA ALA A 274 -1.56 14.55 -1.07
C ALA A 274 -2.09 15.13 -2.39
N GLY A 275 -1.19 15.74 -3.19
CA GLY A 275 -1.55 16.43 -4.42
C GLY A 275 -2.17 17.82 -4.25
N MET A 276 -2.20 18.35 -3.03
CA MET A 276 -2.76 19.66 -2.69
C MET A 276 -1.66 20.68 -2.35
N PRO A 277 -1.95 22.00 -2.37
CA PRO A 277 -1.00 23.01 -1.92
C PRO A 277 -0.78 22.99 -0.40
N ASP A 278 0.31 23.61 0.07
CA ASP A 278 0.54 23.83 1.51
C ASP A 278 -0.67 24.49 2.18
N GLY A 279 -1.01 24.04 3.39
CA GLY A 279 -2.20 24.53 4.08
C GLY A 279 -2.62 23.67 5.27
N ARG A 280 -3.83 23.92 5.75
CA ARG A 280 -4.45 23.18 6.83
C ARG A 280 -5.35 22.08 6.27
N TYR A 281 -5.28 20.91 6.89
CA TYR A 281 -6.03 19.72 6.52
C TYR A 281 -6.52 19.01 7.78
N THR A 282 -7.19 17.90 7.63
CA THR A 282 -7.69 17.10 8.75
C THR A 282 -7.21 15.66 8.61
N LEU A 283 -6.82 15.03 9.73
CA LEU A 283 -6.57 13.59 9.80
C LEU A 283 -7.09 13.07 11.14
N CYS A 284 -7.83 11.97 11.15
CA CYS A 284 -8.46 11.40 12.35
C CYS A 284 -9.34 12.40 13.14
N GLY A 285 -9.92 13.41 12.47
CA GLY A 285 -10.71 14.46 13.10
C GLY A 285 -9.90 15.63 13.67
N GLU A 286 -8.57 15.58 13.64
CA GLU A 286 -7.68 16.62 14.16
C GLU A 286 -7.11 17.49 13.01
N GLU A 287 -6.93 18.79 13.31
CA GLU A 287 -6.29 19.71 12.37
C GLU A 287 -4.78 19.40 12.27
N VAL A 288 -4.29 19.30 11.03
CA VAL A 288 -2.87 19.12 10.71
C VAL A 288 -2.40 20.19 9.73
N GLN A 289 -1.12 20.52 9.76
CA GLN A 289 -0.51 21.54 8.90
C GLN A 289 0.44 20.88 7.90
N MET A 290 0.22 21.11 6.61
CA MET A 290 1.20 20.79 5.56
C MET A 290 2.08 22.00 5.26
N HIS A 291 3.39 21.78 5.25
CA HIS A 291 4.38 22.74 4.80
C HIS A 291 5.52 22.04 4.06
N GLY A 292 5.81 22.49 2.83
CA GLY A 292 6.83 21.88 1.98
C GLY A 292 6.56 20.39 1.70
N GLY A 293 5.28 19.99 1.61
CA GLY A 293 4.89 18.60 1.38
C GLY A 293 4.95 17.70 2.63
N VAL A 294 5.34 18.22 3.82
CA VAL A 294 5.39 17.45 5.06
C VAL A 294 4.22 17.82 5.96
N VAL A 295 3.44 16.83 6.38
CA VAL A 295 2.26 17.02 7.24
C VAL A 295 2.61 16.77 8.71
N ARG A 296 2.20 17.70 9.58
CA ARG A 296 2.46 17.61 11.03
C ARG A 296 1.23 17.91 11.85
N THR A 297 1.10 17.22 12.98
CA THR A 297 0.16 17.56 14.04
C THR A 297 0.57 18.85 14.76
N ALA A 298 -0.33 19.43 15.55
CA ALA A 298 -0.03 20.60 16.41
C ALA A 298 1.15 20.35 17.39
N SER A 299 1.39 19.09 17.79
CA SER A 299 2.53 18.70 18.63
C SER A 299 3.85 18.52 17.85
N GLY A 300 3.84 18.67 16.52
CA GLY A 300 5.01 18.57 15.64
C GLY A 300 5.30 17.16 15.12
N GLY A 301 4.55 16.14 15.52
CA GLY A 301 4.66 14.78 15.00
C GLY A 301 4.22 14.70 13.54
N LEU A 302 4.76 13.73 12.78
CA LEU A 302 4.29 13.43 11.43
C LEU A 302 2.86 12.84 11.48
N ALA A 303 2.06 13.11 10.45
CA ALA A 303 0.63 12.75 10.41
C ALA A 303 0.20 12.35 8.99
N GLY A 304 0.36 11.08 8.64
CA GLY A 304 0.25 10.61 7.28
C GLY A 304 1.27 11.28 6.35
N SER A 305 1.21 11.00 5.07
CA SER A 305 2.12 11.56 4.08
C SER A 305 1.42 12.29 2.94
N THR A 306 2.21 12.91 2.07
CA THR A 306 1.80 13.41 0.75
C THR A 306 2.51 12.67 -0.37
N LEU A 307 3.15 11.54 -0.05
CA LEU A 307 3.94 10.74 -0.97
C LEU A 307 3.06 10.13 -2.06
N SER A 308 3.52 10.13 -3.30
CA SER A 308 2.98 9.31 -4.38
C SER A 308 3.79 8.03 -4.57
N VAL A 309 3.18 6.97 -5.10
CA VAL A 309 3.88 5.67 -5.25
C VAL A 309 5.05 5.78 -6.23
N ASP A 310 4.90 6.50 -7.32
CA ASP A 310 5.99 6.72 -8.28
C ASP A 310 7.16 7.51 -7.64
N ALA A 311 6.88 8.48 -6.77
CA ALA A 311 7.91 9.15 -5.99
C ALA A 311 8.58 8.18 -4.99
N ALA A 312 7.81 7.31 -4.32
CA ALA A 312 8.37 6.28 -3.44
C ALA A 312 9.35 5.37 -4.19
N VAL A 313 9.00 4.94 -5.41
CA VAL A 313 9.88 4.12 -6.27
C VAL A 313 11.17 4.87 -6.61
N ARG A 314 11.10 6.14 -7.06
CA ARG A 314 12.28 6.96 -7.35
C ARG A 314 13.15 7.18 -6.12
N ASN A 315 12.54 7.52 -4.99
CA ASN A 315 13.23 7.73 -3.72
C ASN A 315 13.99 6.48 -3.26
N MET A 316 13.40 5.30 -3.42
CA MET A 316 14.10 4.04 -3.08
C MET A 316 15.37 3.88 -3.92
N VAL A 317 15.31 4.13 -5.22
CA VAL A 317 16.49 4.07 -6.09
C VAL A 317 17.55 5.11 -5.67
N GLU A 318 17.11 6.36 -5.47
CA GLU A 318 18.01 7.48 -5.17
C GLU A 318 18.64 7.39 -3.77
N LEU A 319 17.81 7.06 -2.77
CA LEU A 319 18.21 7.13 -1.35
C LEU A 319 18.88 5.84 -0.84
N THR A 320 18.64 4.69 -1.48
CA THR A 320 19.15 3.39 -0.99
C THR A 320 20.05 2.67 -1.98
N GLY A 321 20.04 3.09 -3.25
CA GLY A 321 20.84 2.47 -4.31
C GLY A 321 20.29 1.12 -4.80
N VAL A 322 19.05 0.75 -4.46
CA VAL A 322 18.39 -0.41 -5.08
C VAL A 322 18.17 -0.16 -6.57
N THR A 323 18.12 -1.20 -7.37
CA THR A 323 17.87 -1.07 -8.80
C THR A 323 16.43 -0.61 -9.09
N PRO A 324 16.15 0.03 -10.24
CA PRO A 324 14.79 0.35 -10.66
C PRO A 324 13.84 -0.86 -10.65
N ALA A 325 14.30 -2.03 -11.08
CA ALA A 325 13.49 -3.26 -11.05
C ALA A 325 13.09 -3.65 -9.63
N GLU A 326 14.04 -3.62 -8.68
CA GLU A 326 13.76 -3.93 -7.27
C GLU A 326 12.75 -2.93 -6.67
N ALA A 327 12.94 -1.63 -6.90
CA ALA A 327 12.02 -0.61 -6.39
C ALA A 327 10.60 -0.76 -6.97
N ILE A 328 10.48 -1.04 -8.28
CA ILE A 328 9.19 -1.29 -8.93
C ILE A 328 8.53 -2.57 -8.38
N HIS A 329 9.30 -3.63 -8.12
CA HIS A 329 8.76 -4.84 -7.49
C HIS A 329 8.25 -4.58 -6.07
N MET A 330 8.91 -3.72 -5.29
CA MET A 330 8.45 -3.30 -3.95
C MET A 330 7.09 -2.57 -4.01
N ALA A 331 6.75 -1.95 -5.14
CA ALA A 331 5.49 -1.24 -5.36
C ALA A 331 4.45 -2.06 -6.16
N SER A 332 4.79 -3.25 -6.66
CA SER A 332 3.89 -4.03 -7.54
C SER A 332 3.82 -5.51 -7.15
N LEU A 333 4.91 -6.26 -7.31
CA LEU A 333 4.94 -7.70 -7.06
C LEU A 333 4.83 -8.04 -5.56
N HIS A 334 5.54 -7.30 -4.72
CA HIS A 334 5.54 -7.55 -3.27
C HIS A 334 4.16 -7.28 -2.65
N PRO A 335 3.49 -6.13 -2.87
CA PRO A 335 2.13 -5.95 -2.36
C PRO A 335 1.14 -6.97 -2.92
N ALA A 336 1.30 -7.41 -4.19
CA ALA A 336 0.49 -8.47 -4.75
C ALA A 336 0.66 -9.80 -4.01
N ARG A 337 1.90 -10.19 -3.69
CA ARG A 337 2.23 -11.38 -2.90
C ARG A 337 1.72 -11.26 -1.47
N MET A 338 1.91 -10.12 -0.82
CA MET A 338 1.40 -9.85 0.52
C MET A 338 -0.12 -10.05 0.58
N LEU A 339 -0.86 -9.56 -0.41
CA LEU A 339 -2.31 -9.70 -0.49
C LEU A 339 -2.78 -11.07 -1.02
N GLY A 340 -1.87 -11.90 -1.57
CA GLY A 340 -2.23 -13.18 -2.20
C GLY A 340 -2.95 -13.01 -3.53
N VAL A 341 -2.71 -11.93 -4.27
CA VAL A 341 -3.29 -11.64 -5.60
C VAL A 341 -2.25 -11.73 -6.72
N ASP A 342 -1.05 -12.18 -6.42
CA ASP A 342 0.06 -12.31 -7.37
C ASP A 342 -0.20 -13.33 -8.50
N GLY A 343 -1.19 -14.19 -8.36
CA GLY A 343 -1.68 -15.02 -9.47
C GLY A 343 -2.35 -14.22 -10.61
N VAL A 344 -2.80 -12.99 -10.34
CA VAL A 344 -3.57 -12.16 -11.30
C VAL A 344 -3.03 -10.75 -11.51
N LEU A 345 -2.22 -10.21 -10.59
CA LEU A 345 -1.67 -8.84 -10.60
C LEU A 345 -0.19 -8.84 -10.21
N GLY A 346 0.43 -7.67 -10.21
CA GLY A 346 1.75 -7.38 -9.63
C GLY A 346 2.94 -7.68 -10.53
N SER A 347 2.76 -8.33 -11.67
CA SER A 347 3.84 -8.56 -12.65
C SER A 347 3.30 -8.70 -14.07
N LEU A 348 4.16 -8.44 -15.06
CA LEU A 348 3.85 -8.70 -16.46
C LEU A 348 4.19 -10.15 -16.77
N LYS A 349 3.12 -10.96 -16.93
CA LYS A 349 3.23 -12.39 -17.20
C LYS A 349 1.99 -12.86 -17.98
N PRO A 350 2.13 -13.73 -18.98
CA PRO A 350 0.97 -14.31 -19.67
C PRO A 350 -0.02 -14.95 -18.69
N GLY A 351 -1.31 -14.68 -18.89
CA GLY A 351 -2.41 -15.09 -18.02
C GLY A 351 -2.81 -14.09 -16.94
N LYS A 352 -1.97 -13.10 -16.62
CA LYS A 352 -2.31 -12.04 -15.66
C LYS A 352 -3.08 -10.89 -16.32
N ARG A 353 -3.83 -10.14 -15.54
CA ARG A 353 -4.54 -8.94 -15.98
C ARG A 353 -3.55 -7.91 -16.54
N ALA A 354 -3.93 -7.26 -17.63
CA ALA A 354 -3.18 -6.17 -18.22
C ALA A 354 -3.35 -4.87 -17.40
N SER A 355 -2.71 -4.82 -16.26
CA SER A 355 -2.54 -3.64 -15.40
C SER A 355 -1.09 -3.18 -15.55
N ILE A 356 -0.88 -2.12 -16.33
CA ILE A 356 0.43 -1.78 -16.90
C ILE A 356 0.67 -0.29 -16.74
N VAL A 357 1.87 0.10 -16.34
CA VAL A 357 2.32 1.49 -16.34
C VAL A 357 3.46 1.69 -17.33
N ALA A 358 3.38 2.75 -18.12
CA ALA A 358 4.49 3.24 -18.93
C ALA A 358 5.25 4.31 -18.18
N LEU A 359 6.55 4.14 -18.08
CA LEU A 359 7.46 5.08 -17.41
C LEU A 359 8.48 5.61 -18.41
N ASP A 360 8.97 6.84 -18.17
CA ASP A 360 10.17 7.34 -18.82
C ASP A 360 11.44 6.76 -18.17
N SER A 361 12.61 7.12 -18.70
CA SER A 361 13.90 6.70 -18.17
C SER A 361 14.20 7.23 -16.75
N GLY A 362 13.50 8.27 -16.30
CA GLY A 362 13.54 8.83 -14.95
C GLY A 362 12.52 8.20 -14.00
N LEU A 363 11.81 7.17 -14.43
CA LEU A 363 10.74 6.47 -13.69
C LEU A 363 9.50 7.35 -13.42
N HIS A 364 9.25 8.39 -14.22
CA HIS A 364 8.02 9.17 -14.13
C HIS A 364 6.92 8.51 -14.95
N VAL A 365 5.71 8.50 -14.39
CA VAL A 365 4.53 7.94 -15.03
C VAL A 365 4.16 8.76 -16.26
N GLN A 366 4.04 8.08 -17.41
CA GLN A 366 3.62 8.64 -18.67
C GLN A 366 2.18 8.25 -19.01
N GLN A 367 1.86 6.97 -18.84
CA GLN A 367 0.56 6.39 -19.13
C GLN A 367 0.30 5.19 -18.20
N ILE A 368 -0.98 4.87 -18.01
CA ILE A 368 -1.39 3.67 -17.30
C ILE A 368 -2.55 2.98 -18.00
N TRP A 369 -2.52 1.67 -18.10
CA TRP A 369 -3.62 0.82 -18.54
C TRP A 369 -4.13 0.00 -17.36
N ILE A 370 -5.41 0.18 -17.05
CA ILE A 370 -6.09 -0.55 -15.99
C ILE A 370 -7.10 -1.49 -16.66
N GLN A 371 -6.93 -2.79 -16.46
CA GLN A 371 -7.74 -3.81 -17.16
C GLN A 371 -7.74 -3.63 -18.70
N SER A 372 -6.58 -3.33 -19.27
CA SER A 372 -6.34 -3.03 -20.68
C SER A 372 -6.95 -1.74 -21.23
N GLN A 373 -7.60 -0.93 -20.42
CA GLN A 373 -8.10 0.38 -20.82
C GLN A 373 -7.11 1.47 -20.44
N LEU A 374 -6.72 2.31 -21.40
CA LEU A 374 -5.93 3.50 -21.12
C LEU A 374 -6.74 4.44 -20.23
N ALA A 375 -6.19 4.77 -19.05
CA ALA A 375 -6.84 5.73 -18.17
C ALA A 375 -6.68 7.14 -18.76
N SER A 376 -7.80 7.84 -18.88
CA SER A 376 -7.84 9.26 -19.26
C SER A 376 -7.88 10.11 -17.99
N PHE A 377 -7.04 11.15 -17.90
CA PHE A 377 -6.91 12.04 -16.76
C PHE A 377 -7.32 13.47 -17.09
#